data_3291149ab83486ab6fe4607cdc3a3ca0
#
_entry.id   3291149ab83486ab6fe4607cdc3a3ca0
#
_cell.length_a   1.000
_cell.length_b   1.000
_cell.length_c   1.000
_cell.angle_alpha   90.00
_cell.angle_beta   90.00
_cell.angle_gamma   90.00
#
_symmetry.space_group_name_H-M   'P 1'
#
loop_
_entity.id
_entity.type
_entity.pdbx_description
1 polymer ?
#
loop_
_entity_poly.entity_id
_entity_poly.type
_entity_poly.pdbx_seq_one_letter_code
_entity_poly.pdbx_strand_id
1 'polypeptide(L)'
;MKKIWLALAGMILAFSASAAQFTDGKQFVTLPQPVAGEPQVLEFFSFYCPHCYQFEQVLHVSDAVKKKLPEGTKMTKYHVEFLGPLGKEITQAWAVAMALGVEDKITSPMFEAVQKTQTVQNAADIRKVFVDAGVKGEEYDAAWNSFVVKSLVAQQEKAAADLQLKGVPAMFVNGKYQLNMQGMDTSSMDIFLQQYADTVKFLVEKK
;
A
#
# COMPACT_ATOMS: atom_id res chain seq x y z
N MET A 1 -73.57 -8.01 11.78
CA MET A 1 -72.52 -8.12 10.73
C MET A 1 -71.30 -7.37 11.25
N LYS A 2 -70.37 -8.10 11.91
CA LYS A 2 -69.18 -7.53 12.55
C LYS A 2 -68.01 -7.61 11.55
N LYS A 3 -67.49 -6.46 11.12
CA LYS A 3 -66.32 -6.37 10.25
C LYS A 3 -65.04 -6.46 11.12
N ILE A 4 -64.33 -7.55 11.00
CA ILE A 4 -63.01 -7.75 11.63
C ILE A 4 -61.96 -7.13 10.74
N TRP A 5 -61.30 -6.08 11.19
CA TRP A 5 -60.10 -5.49 10.59
C TRP A 5 -58.88 -6.24 11.12
N LEU A 6 -58.20 -7.02 10.26
CA LEU A 6 -56.90 -7.61 10.54
C LEU A 6 -55.84 -6.55 10.21
N ALA A 7 -55.23 -5.98 11.24
CA ALA A 7 -54.05 -5.16 11.13
C ALA A 7 -52.81 -6.07 10.96
N LEU A 8 -52.27 -6.16 9.73
CA LEU A 8 -50.98 -6.76 9.50
C LEU A 8 -49.92 -5.75 9.96
N ALA A 9 -49.36 -5.97 11.17
CA ALA A 9 -48.17 -5.28 11.61
C ALA A 9 -46.95 -5.90 10.90
N GLY A 10 -46.50 -5.27 9.81
CA GLY A 10 -45.25 -5.61 9.15
C GLY A 10 -44.05 -5.27 10.05
N MET A 11 -43.43 -6.29 10.63
CA MET A 11 -42.19 -6.15 11.40
C MET A 11 -41.03 -5.93 10.42
N ILE A 12 -40.68 -4.67 10.19
CA ILE A 12 -39.46 -4.30 9.44
C ILE A 12 -38.29 -4.63 10.37
N LEU A 13 -37.68 -5.79 10.18
CA LEU A 13 -36.37 -6.11 10.73
C LEU A 13 -35.35 -5.19 10.08
N ALA A 14 -35.05 -4.05 10.71
CA ALA A 14 -33.91 -3.24 10.38
C ALA A 14 -32.65 -4.06 10.71
N PHE A 15 -32.06 -4.69 9.69
CA PHE A 15 -30.69 -5.18 9.78
C PHE A 15 -29.79 -3.95 9.94
N SER A 16 -29.53 -3.55 11.19
CA SER A 16 -28.42 -2.69 11.51
C SER A 16 -27.15 -3.48 11.20
N ALA A 17 -26.65 -3.36 9.98
CA ALA A 17 -25.27 -3.71 9.69
C ALA A 17 -24.44 -2.86 10.66
N SER A 18 -23.88 -3.49 11.70
CA SER A 18 -22.89 -2.85 12.55
C SER A 18 -21.69 -2.53 11.66
N ALA A 19 -21.68 -1.36 11.05
CA ALA A 19 -20.52 -0.84 10.39
C ALA A 19 -19.44 -0.76 11.47
N ALA A 20 -18.38 -1.53 11.34
CA ALA A 20 -17.23 -1.44 12.23
C ALA A 20 -16.83 0.03 12.27
N GLN A 21 -16.98 0.68 13.40
CA GLN A 21 -16.79 2.11 13.53
C GLN A 21 -15.29 2.35 13.70
N PHE A 22 -14.60 2.68 12.60
CA PHE A 22 -13.21 3.10 12.65
C PHE A 22 -13.12 4.54 13.17
N THR A 23 -12.23 4.75 14.13
CA THR A 23 -12.14 6.01 14.88
C THR A 23 -10.84 6.72 14.57
N ASP A 24 -10.92 8.01 14.29
CA ASP A 24 -9.75 8.90 14.18
C ASP A 24 -8.96 8.92 15.49
N GLY A 25 -7.63 8.87 15.38
CA GLY A 25 -6.73 8.71 16.51
C GLY A 25 -6.55 7.25 16.96
N LYS A 26 -7.37 6.29 16.45
CA LYS A 26 -7.25 4.87 16.77
C LYS A 26 -6.75 4.07 15.56
N GLN A 27 -7.59 3.69 14.61
CA GLN A 27 -7.18 2.89 13.44
C GLN A 27 -6.57 3.75 12.32
N PHE A 28 -6.81 5.03 12.31
CA PHE A 28 -6.23 5.99 11.38
C PHE A 28 -6.05 7.35 12.06
N VAL A 29 -5.28 8.22 11.43
CA VAL A 29 -5.12 9.62 11.84
C VAL A 29 -5.42 10.50 10.63
N THR A 30 -6.26 11.53 10.84
CA THR A 30 -6.50 12.56 9.84
C THR A 30 -5.29 13.51 9.80
N LEU A 31 -4.72 13.72 8.62
CA LEU A 31 -3.60 14.64 8.45
C LEU A 31 -4.05 16.10 8.72
N PRO A 32 -3.19 16.93 9.33
CA PRO A 32 -3.51 18.33 9.57
C PRO A 32 -3.86 19.10 8.29
N GLN A 33 -3.21 18.74 7.19
CA GLN A 33 -3.45 19.30 5.86
C GLN A 33 -3.50 18.16 4.85
N PRO A 34 -4.60 18.03 4.08
CA PRO A 34 -4.68 17.09 2.99
C PRO A 34 -3.68 17.43 1.88
N VAL A 35 -3.05 16.42 1.30
CA VAL A 35 -2.15 16.54 0.14
C VAL A 35 -2.93 16.14 -1.11
N ALA A 36 -3.12 17.09 -2.02
CA ALA A 36 -3.84 16.88 -3.26
C ALA A 36 -2.94 16.20 -4.32
N GLY A 37 -3.55 15.40 -5.19
CA GLY A 37 -2.85 14.77 -6.32
C GLY A 37 -2.19 13.44 -5.98
N GLU A 38 -2.21 13.02 -4.71
CA GLU A 38 -1.69 11.72 -4.31
C GLU A 38 -2.62 10.58 -4.75
N PRO A 39 -2.07 9.35 -4.95
CA PRO A 39 -2.87 8.17 -5.20
C PRO A 39 -3.93 7.94 -4.13
N GLN A 40 -5.08 7.41 -4.52
CA GLN A 40 -6.19 7.17 -3.59
C GLN A 40 -5.82 6.23 -2.44
N VAL A 41 -5.01 5.21 -2.72
CA VAL A 41 -4.38 4.36 -1.72
C VAL A 41 -2.89 4.31 -2.04
N LEU A 42 -2.06 4.80 -1.12
CA LEU A 42 -0.62 4.90 -1.28
C LEU A 42 0.09 4.22 -0.12
N GLU A 43 0.90 3.22 -0.43
CA GLU A 43 1.81 2.58 0.52
C GLU A 43 3.24 3.07 0.30
N PHE A 44 3.90 3.50 1.37
CA PHE A 44 5.36 3.67 1.39
C PHE A 44 6.04 2.46 2.00
N PHE A 45 7.09 2.00 1.36
CA PHE A 45 7.88 0.85 1.80
C PHE A 45 9.35 0.99 1.45
N SER A 46 10.16 0.07 1.95
CA SER A 46 11.55 -0.11 1.51
C SER A 46 11.91 -1.59 1.47
N PHE A 47 12.66 -1.99 0.47
CA PHE A 47 13.24 -3.34 0.41
C PHE A 47 14.26 -3.60 1.53
N TYR A 48 14.80 -2.57 2.18
CA TYR A 48 15.66 -2.71 3.36
C TYR A 48 14.88 -2.79 4.69
N CYS A 49 13.57 -2.55 4.69
CA CYS A 49 12.76 -2.53 5.89
C CYS A 49 12.28 -3.94 6.27
N PRO A 50 12.71 -4.53 7.42
CA PRO A 50 12.25 -5.86 7.84
C PRO A 50 10.73 -5.94 8.07
N HIS A 51 10.12 -4.87 8.59
CA HIS A 51 8.67 -4.81 8.76
C HIS A 51 7.94 -4.77 7.42
N CYS A 52 8.50 -4.13 6.39
CA CYS A 52 7.94 -4.14 5.04
C CYS A 52 8.03 -5.55 4.42
N TYR A 53 9.12 -6.29 4.68
CA TYR A 53 9.21 -7.69 4.31
C TYR A 53 8.08 -8.51 4.95
N GLN A 54 7.87 -8.36 6.26
CA GLN A 54 6.77 -9.04 6.96
C GLN A 54 5.42 -8.68 6.36
N PHE A 55 5.16 -7.41 6.11
CA PHE A 55 3.91 -6.91 5.53
C PHE A 55 3.60 -7.53 4.18
N GLU A 56 4.61 -7.62 3.31
CA GLU A 56 4.42 -8.05 1.93
C GLU A 56 4.54 -9.56 1.76
N GLN A 57 5.62 -10.16 2.32
CA GLN A 57 5.99 -11.55 2.01
C GLN A 57 5.40 -12.57 2.98
N VAL A 58 5.02 -12.14 4.18
CA VAL A 58 4.52 -13.06 5.23
C VAL A 58 3.03 -12.84 5.48
N LEU A 59 2.62 -11.58 5.62
CA LEU A 59 1.26 -11.23 5.98
C LEU A 59 0.37 -10.93 4.77
N HIS A 60 0.95 -10.65 3.62
CA HIS A 60 0.25 -10.32 2.39
C HIS A 60 -0.77 -9.18 2.57
N VAL A 61 -0.37 -8.13 3.33
CA VAL A 61 -1.26 -7.00 3.67
C VAL A 61 -1.74 -6.28 2.41
N SER A 62 -0.83 -6.06 1.45
CA SER A 62 -1.19 -5.42 0.17
C SER A 62 -2.27 -6.19 -0.59
N ASP A 63 -2.19 -7.52 -0.59
CA ASP A 63 -3.20 -8.37 -1.24
C ASP A 63 -4.54 -8.33 -0.49
N ALA A 64 -4.50 -8.34 0.84
CA ALA A 64 -5.71 -8.21 1.66
C ALA A 64 -6.41 -6.86 1.41
N VAL A 65 -5.65 -5.78 1.30
CA VAL A 65 -6.17 -4.45 0.96
C VAL A 65 -6.75 -4.45 -0.46
N LYS A 66 -5.98 -4.85 -1.48
CA LYS A 66 -6.41 -4.88 -2.89
C LYS A 66 -7.74 -5.64 -3.07
N LYS A 67 -7.94 -6.76 -2.37
CA LYS A 67 -9.17 -7.58 -2.41
C LYS A 67 -10.41 -6.85 -1.86
N LYS A 68 -10.22 -5.88 -0.98
CA LYS A 68 -11.31 -5.13 -0.33
C LYS A 68 -11.61 -3.79 -1.00
N LEU A 69 -10.71 -3.29 -1.85
CA LEU A 69 -10.88 -1.99 -2.50
C LEU A 69 -12.12 -1.99 -3.41
N PRO A 70 -12.87 -0.89 -3.48
CA PRO A 70 -13.93 -0.71 -4.45
C PRO A 70 -13.40 -0.85 -5.88
N GLU A 71 -14.27 -1.29 -6.79
CA GLU A 71 -13.94 -1.39 -8.21
C GLU A 71 -13.40 -0.07 -8.76
N GLY A 72 -12.32 -0.15 -9.54
CA GLY A 72 -11.64 1.02 -10.10
C GLY A 72 -10.65 1.72 -9.18
N THR A 73 -10.63 1.40 -7.89
CA THR A 73 -9.63 1.93 -6.96
C THR A 73 -8.30 1.19 -7.11
N LYS A 74 -7.21 1.94 -7.33
CA LYS A 74 -5.86 1.39 -7.43
C LYS A 74 -5.07 1.69 -6.16
N MET A 75 -4.30 0.70 -5.72
CA MET A 75 -3.27 0.87 -4.72
C MET A 75 -1.93 1.09 -5.42
N THR A 76 -1.25 2.15 -5.03
CA THR A 76 0.10 2.50 -5.51
C THR A 76 1.11 2.27 -4.40
N LYS A 77 2.32 1.83 -4.75
CA LYS A 77 3.42 1.63 -3.79
C LYS A 77 4.60 2.51 -4.19
N TYR A 78 5.14 3.26 -3.23
CA TYR A 78 6.32 4.09 -3.39
C TYR A 78 7.44 3.59 -2.49
N HIS A 79 8.62 3.42 -3.07
CA HIS A 79 9.82 3.08 -2.32
C HIS A 79 10.46 4.35 -1.73
N VAL A 80 11.11 4.22 -0.56
CA VAL A 80 11.81 5.33 0.08
C VAL A 80 13.32 5.15 0.06
N GLU A 81 14.06 6.23 -0.18
CA GLU A 81 15.51 6.20 -0.36
C GLU A 81 16.32 6.25 0.95
N PHE A 82 15.71 6.64 2.06
CA PHE A 82 16.43 6.94 3.31
C PHE A 82 16.85 5.70 4.11
N LEU A 83 16.60 4.48 3.60
CA LEU A 83 17.03 3.24 4.23
C LEU A 83 18.04 2.49 3.37
N GLY A 84 19.07 1.98 4.03
CA GLY A 84 20.10 1.11 3.45
C GLY A 84 21.10 1.82 2.53
N PRO A 85 22.19 1.12 2.16
CA PRO A 85 23.29 1.74 1.42
C PRO A 85 22.95 2.08 -0.04
N LEU A 86 22.00 1.37 -0.65
CA LEU A 86 21.57 1.57 -2.05
C LEU A 86 20.13 2.09 -2.12
N GLY A 87 19.68 2.85 -1.12
CA GLY A 87 18.31 3.34 -1.04
C GLY A 87 17.88 4.12 -2.28
N LYS A 88 18.74 5.00 -2.81
CA LYS A 88 18.48 5.80 -4.03
C LYS A 88 18.37 4.93 -5.27
N GLU A 89 19.34 4.04 -5.46
CA GLU A 89 19.38 3.13 -6.62
C GLU A 89 18.16 2.19 -6.61
N ILE A 90 17.76 1.70 -5.45
CA ILE A 90 16.57 0.83 -5.33
C ILE A 90 15.28 1.63 -5.51
N THR A 91 15.21 2.90 -5.06
CA THR A 91 14.08 3.78 -5.38
C THR A 91 13.95 4.01 -6.89
N GLN A 92 15.06 4.23 -7.57
CA GLN A 92 15.08 4.34 -9.03
C GLN A 92 14.70 3.01 -9.71
N ALA A 93 15.18 1.87 -9.20
CA ALA A 93 14.80 0.55 -9.70
C ALA A 93 13.30 0.28 -9.51
N TRP A 94 12.72 0.70 -8.39
CA TRP A 94 11.28 0.61 -8.20
C TRP A 94 10.51 1.47 -9.20
N ALA A 95 11.01 2.67 -9.48
CA ALA A 95 10.45 3.51 -10.56
C ALA A 95 10.56 2.85 -11.95
N VAL A 96 11.63 2.07 -12.21
CA VAL A 96 11.71 1.23 -13.42
C VAL A 96 10.61 0.16 -13.40
N ALA A 97 10.41 -0.53 -12.28
CA ALA A 97 9.35 -1.53 -12.17
C ALA A 97 7.97 -0.93 -12.44
N MET A 98 7.68 0.26 -11.88
CA MET A 98 6.44 1.01 -12.12
C MET A 98 6.30 1.40 -13.60
N ALA A 99 7.37 1.91 -14.23
CA ALA A 99 7.34 2.34 -15.63
C ALA A 99 7.11 1.18 -16.61
N LEU A 100 7.58 -0.02 -16.25
CA LEU A 100 7.44 -1.24 -17.06
C LEU A 100 6.21 -2.07 -16.67
N GLY A 101 5.51 -1.73 -15.59
CA GLY A 101 4.36 -2.49 -15.07
C GLY A 101 4.74 -3.88 -14.58
N VAL A 102 5.90 -4.01 -13.94
CA VAL A 102 6.45 -5.31 -13.48
C VAL A 102 6.61 -5.39 -11.96
N GLU A 103 5.97 -4.50 -11.20
CA GLU A 103 6.09 -4.39 -9.75
C GLU A 103 5.86 -5.75 -9.06
N ASP A 104 4.79 -6.46 -9.44
CA ASP A 104 4.46 -7.76 -8.84
C ASP A 104 5.52 -8.84 -9.13
N LYS A 105 6.21 -8.74 -10.28
CA LYS A 105 7.31 -9.67 -10.63
C LYS A 105 8.58 -9.40 -9.84
N ILE A 106 8.82 -8.14 -9.47
CA ILE A 106 10.07 -7.69 -8.87
C ILE A 106 10.00 -7.70 -7.33
N THR A 107 8.83 -7.52 -6.76
CA THR A 107 8.66 -7.35 -5.31
C THR A 107 9.30 -8.48 -4.51
N SER A 108 8.92 -9.73 -4.76
CA SER A 108 9.44 -10.87 -4.00
C SER A 108 10.93 -11.13 -4.28
N PRO A 109 11.41 -11.23 -5.53
CA PRO A 109 12.84 -11.41 -5.80
C PRO A 109 13.73 -10.32 -5.20
N MET A 110 13.28 -9.06 -5.22
CA MET A 110 14.07 -7.96 -4.65
C MET A 110 14.14 -8.04 -3.12
N PHE A 111 13.04 -8.33 -2.43
CA PHE A 111 13.07 -8.57 -0.99
C PHE A 111 13.98 -9.73 -0.62
N GLU A 112 13.93 -10.84 -1.34
CA GLU A 112 14.82 -11.99 -1.13
C GLU A 112 16.30 -11.60 -1.35
N ALA A 113 16.60 -10.90 -2.43
CA ALA A 113 17.97 -10.51 -2.77
C ALA A 113 18.56 -9.50 -1.78
N VAL A 114 17.74 -8.57 -1.27
CA VAL A 114 18.19 -7.54 -0.33
C VAL A 114 18.27 -8.07 1.10
N GLN A 115 17.25 -8.81 1.59
CA GLN A 115 17.15 -9.13 3.02
C GLN A 115 17.55 -10.56 3.38
N LYS A 116 17.38 -11.52 2.47
CA LYS A 116 17.67 -12.94 2.77
C LYS A 116 19.04 -13.36 2.25
N THR A 117 19.23 -13.26 0.94
CA THR A 117 20.51 -13.69 0.34
C THR A 117 21.57 -12.62 0.36
N GLN A 118 21.20 -11.36 0.60
CA GLN A 118 22.08 -10.19 0.67
C GLN A 118 23.01 -10.07 -0.56
N THR A 119 22.50 -10.42 -1.72
CA THR A 119 23.23 -10.44 -2.99
C THR A 119 23.24 -9.09 -3.71
N VAL A 120 22.44 -8.12 -3.24
CA VAL A 120 22.37 -6.77 -3.82
C VAL A 120 23.42 -5.88 -3.13
N GLN A 121 24.57 -5.69 -3.78
CA GLN A 121 25.68 -4.90 -3.26
C GLN A 121 25.99 -3.67 -4.13
N ASN A 122 25.43 -3.59 -5.34
CA ASN A 122 25.66 -2.51 -6.31
C ASN A 122 24.54 -2.48 -7.35
N ALA A 123 24.54 -1.47 -8.23
CA ALA A 123 23.53 -1.29 -9.25
C ALA A 123 23.45 -2.46 -10.28
N ALA A 124 24.56 -3.14 -10.55
CA ALA A 124 24.53 -4.29 -11.46
C ALA A 124 23.79 -5.48 -10.84
N ASP A 125 23.88 -5.66 -9.52
CA ASP A 125 23.13 -6.70 -8.81
C ASP A 125 21.63 -6.39 -8.81
N ILE A 126 21.24 -5.12 -8.65
CA ILE A 126 19.84 -4.67 -8.78
C ILE A 126 19.31 -5.03 -10.17
N ARG A 127 20.06 -4.67 -11.23
CA ARG A 127 19.71 -5.01 -12.62
C ARG A 127 19.57 -6.53 -12.81
N LYS A 128 20.47 -7.31 -12.21
CA LYS A 128 20.42 -8.77 -12.28
C LYS A 128 19.12 -9.33 -11.72
N VAL A 129 18.60 -8.80 -10.60
CA VAL A 129 17.31 -9.21 -10.05
C VAL A 129 16.19 -9.05 -11.08
N PHE A 130 16.17 -7.95 -11.82
CA PHE A 130 15.16 -7.73 -12.87
C PHE A 130 15.30 -8.74 -14.02
N VAL A 131 16.54 -8.99 -14.47
CA VAL A 131 16.79 -9.94 -15.57
C VAL A 131 16.42 -11.35 -15.15
N ASP A 132 16.78 -11.78 -13.94
CA ASP A 132 16.44 -13.10 -13.41
C ASP A 132 14.91 -13.27 -13.23
N ALA A 133 14.18 -12.18 -12.97
CA ALA A 133 12.72 -12.14 -12.91
C ALA A 133 12.04 -12.07 -14.31
N GLY A 134 12.84 -12.11 -15.41
CA GLY A 134 12.34 -12.17 -16.78
C GLY A 134 12.10 -10.81 -17.44
N VAL A 135 12.64 -9.71 -16.90
CA VAL A 135 12.70 -8.41 -17.57
C VAL A 135 13.90 -8.39 -18.51
N LYS A 136 13.72 -7.99 -19.75
CA LYS A 136 14.85 -7.91 -20.69
C LYS A 136 15.82 -6.81 -20.23
N GLY A 137 17.13 -7.13 -20.24
CA GLY A 137 18.15 -6.19 -19.81
C GLY A 137 18.13 -4.87 -20.57
N GLU A 138 17.88 -4.92 -21.89
CA GLU A 138 17.75 -3.73 -22.73
C GLU A 138 16.55 -2.86 -22.35
N GLU A 139 15.42 -3.46 -21.98
CA GLU A 139 14.22 -2.74 -21.51
C GLU A 139 14.50 -2.04 -20.17
N TYR A 140 15.18 -2.75 -19.26
CA TYR A 140 15.62 -2.17 -17.98
C TYR A 140 16.55 -0.98 -18.18
N ASP A 141 17.59 -1.14 -19.02
CA ASP A 141 18.61 -0.11 -19.26
C ASP A 141 18.01 1.13 -19.93
N ALA A 142 17.10 0.93 -20.89
CA ALA A 142 16.36 2.02 -21.53
C ALA A 142 15.44 2.76 -20.55
N ALA A 143 14.72 2.02 -19.71
CA ALA A 143 13.83 2.59 -18.70
C ALA A 143 14.62 3.37 -17.64
N TRP A 144 15.73 2.82 -17.14
CA TRP A 144 16.57 3.40 -16.08
C TRP A 144 16.96 4.86 -16.36
N ASN A 145 17.31 5.17 -17.59
CA ASN A 145 17.74 6.50 -18.00
C ASN A 145 16.61 7.39 -18.53
N SER A 146 15.38 6.87 -18.60
CA SER A 146 14.24 7.57 -19.19
C SER A 146 13.76 8.75 -18.33
N PHE A 147 13.13 9.72 -19.01
CA PHE A 147 12.45 10.82 -18.33
C PHE A 147 11.30 10.33 -17.44
N VAL A 148 10.60 9.27 -17.85
CA VAL A 148 9.48 8.68 -17.07
C VAL A 148 9.98 8.19 -15.71
N VAL A 149 11.09 7.43 -15.69
CA VAL A 149 11.66 6.94 -14.43
C VAL A 149 12.13 8.08 -13.54
N LYS A 150 12.81 9.09 -14.09
CA LYS A 150 13.21 10.30 -13.34
C LYS A 150 11.99 11.03 -12.72
N SER A 151 10.92 11.13 -13.49
CA SER A 151 9.67 11.73 -12.99
C SER A 151 9.03 10.91 -11.86
N LEU A 152 9.03 9.57 -11.99
CA LEU A 152 8.50 8.68 -10.95
C LEU A 152 9.35 8.71 -9.67
N VAL A 153 10.67 8.83 -9.78
CA VAL A 153 11.55 9.03 -8.61
C VAL A 153 11.17 10.33 -7.90
N ALA A 154 11.13 11.44 -8.63
CA ALA A 154 10.77 12.73 -8.06
C ALA A 154 9.35 12.73 -7.44
N GLN A 155 8.42 11.99 -8.02
CA GLN A 155 7.06 11.83 -7.48
C GLN A 155 7.07 11.06 -6.15
N GLN A 156 7.85 9.97 -6.03
CA GLN A 156 8.00 9.22 -4.78
C GLN A 156 8.59 10.09 -3.66
N GLU A 157 9.67 10.81 -3.97
CA GLU A 157 10.34 11.72 -3.03
C GLU A 157 9.42 12.86 -2.58
N LYS A 158 8.73 13.49 -3.55
CA LYS A 158 7.78 14.57 -3.26
C LYS A 158 6.63 14.09 -2.38
N ALA A 159 6.02 12.96 -2.70
CA ALA A 159 4.93 12.40 -1.92
C ALA A 159 5.36 12.08 -0.47
N ALA A 160 6.56 11.51 -0.28
CA ALA A 160 7.11 11.26 1.05
C ALA A 160 7.30 12.55 1.86
N ALA A 161 7.77 13.63 1.21
CA ALA A 161 7.96 14.92 1.83
C ALA A 161 6.63 15.61 2.18
N ASP A 162 5.71 15.67 1.21
CA ASP A 162 4.41 16.34 1.38
C ASP A 162 3.54 15.67 2.46
N LEU A 163 3.55 14.34 2.50
CA LEU A 163 2.85 13.55 3.52
C LEU A 163 3.61 13.45 4.85
N GLN A 164 4.75 14.14 4.98
CA GLN A 164 5.60 14.16 6.17
C GLN A 164 5.90 12.74 6.69
N LEU A 165 6.27 11.84 5.78
CA LEU A 165 6.51 10.44 6.08
C LEU A 165 7.60 10.29 7.16
N LYS A 166 7.29 9.54 8.23
CA LYS A 166 8.20 9.34 9.37
C LYS A 166 8.86 7.96 9.39
N GLY A 167 8.35 7.02 8.64
CA GLY A 167 8.85 5.65 8.60
C GLY A 167 7.99 4.75 7.72
N VAL A 168 8.46 3.51 7.53
CA VAL A 168 7.82 2.51 6.69
C VAL A 168 7.70 1.17 7.43
N PRO A 169 6.69 0.32 7.14
CA PRO A 169 5.62 0.56 6.17
C PRO A 169 4.65 1.63 6.63
N ALA A 170 4.10 2.42 5.71
CA ALA A 170 3.08 3.41 6.00
C ALA A 170 2.05 3.47 4.86
N MET A 171 0.78 3.55 5.19
CA MET A 171 -0.29 3.63 4.21
C MET A 171 -1.09 4.91 4.41
N PHE A 172 -1.32 5.60 3.30
CA PHE A 172 -2.12 6.81 3.22
C PHE A 172 -3.32 6.61 2.30
N VAL A 173 -4.43 7.24 2.63
CA VAL A 173 -5.67 7.18 1.83
C VAL A 173 -6.14 8.58 1.50
N ASN A 174 -6.42 8.81 0.21
CA ASN A 174 -6.91 10.08 -0.34
C ASN A 174 -5.99 11.30 -0.04
N GLY A 175 -4.69 11.08 0.26
CA GLY A 175 -3.79 12.14 0.71
C GLY A 175 -4.25 12.83 2.01
N LYS A 176 -5.16 12.24 2.74
CA LYS A 176 -5.85 12.85 3.90
C LYS A 176 -5.75 12.04 5.17
N TYR A 177 -5.65 10.73 5.06
CA TYR A 177 -5.65 9.81 6.20
C TYR A 177 -4.41 8.95 6.19
N GLN A 178 -3.78 8.77 7.36
CA GLN A 178 -2.72 7.79 7.55
C GLN A 178 -3.23 6.63 8.40
N LEU A 179 -2.98 5.38 7.99
CA LEU A 179 -3.29 4.20 8.77
C LEU A 179 -2.45 4.17 10.05
N ASN A 180 -3.09 3.85 11.18
CA ASN A 180 -2.43 3.72 12.47
C ASN A 180 -2.50 2.26 12.94
N MET A 181 -1.42 1.52 12.69
CA MET A 181 -1.32 0.11 13.05
C MET A 181 -1.38 -0.15 14.56
N GLN A 182 -0.90 0.81 15.38
CA GLN A 182 -0.87 0.66 16.84
C GLN A 182 -2.27 0.66 17.46
N GLY A 183 -3.25 1.21 16.77
CA GLY A 183 -4.64 1.22 17.23
C GLY A 183 -5.48 0.05 16.73
N MET A 184 -4.88 -0.91 16.02
CA MET A 184 -5.55 -2.08 15.48
C MET A 184 -5.54 -3.25 16.46
N ASP A 185 -6.52 -4.14 16.30
CA ASP A 185 -6.61 -5.38 17.08
C ASP A 185 -5.57 -6.39 16.56
N THR A 186 -4.66 -6.79 17.42
CA THR A 186 -3.57 -7.74 17.14
C THR A 186 -3.80 -9.08 17.85
N SER A 187 -5.01 -9.37 18.33
CA SER A 187 -5.35 -10.62 19.01
C SER A 187 -5.16 -11.86 18.13
N SER A 188 -5.30 -11.69 16.81
CA SER A 188 -4.84 -12.65 15.80
C SER A 188 -4.43 -11.92 14.51
N MET A 189 -3.64 -12.61 13.69
CA MET A 189 -3.21 -12.07 12.40
C MET A 189 -4.38 -11.84 11.45
N ASP A 190 -5.34 -12.76 11.41
CA ASP A 190 -6.53 -12.64 10.56
C ASP A 190 -7.38 -11.43 10.96
N ILE A 191 -7.56 -11.18 12.26
CA ILE A 191 -8.28 -10.01 12.77
C ILE A 191 -7.54 -8.73 12.37
N PHE A 192 -6.23 -8.70 12.56
CA PHE A 192 -5.40 -7.56 12.14
C PHE A 192 -5.55 -7.26 10.64
N LEU A 193 -5.37 -8.27 9.79
CA LEU A 193 -5.47 -8.13 8.33
C LEU A 193 -6.85 -7.66 7.88
N GLN A 194 -7.90 -8.26 8.46
CA GLN A 194 -9.27 -7.88 8.17
C GLN A 194 -9.52 -6.43 8.58
N GLN A 195 -9.17 -6.05 9.81
CA GLN A 195 -9.36 -4.70 10.31
C GLN A 195 -8.57 -3.67 9.50
N TYR A 196 -7.32 -4.00 9.13
CA TYR A 196 -6.47 -3.14 8.31
C TYR A 196 -7.12 -2.87 6.95
N ALA A 197 -7.50 -3.92 6.23
CA ALA A 197 -8.10 -3.80 4.90
C ALA A 197 -9.48 -3.13 4.95
N ASP A 198 -10.30 -3.42 5.95
CA ASP A 198 -11.61 -2.79 6.13
C ASP A 198 -11.48 -1.31 6.51
N THR A 199 -10.44 -0.91 7.26
CA THR A 199 -10.13 0.50 7.53
C THR A 199 -9.77 1.24 6.25
N VAL A 200 -8.91 0.67 5.40
CA VAL A 200 -8.56 1.27 4.10
C VAL A 200 -9.80 1.47 3.24
N LYS A 201 -10.64 0.43 3.09
CA LYS A 201 -11.89 0.51 2.36
C LYS A 201 -12.79 1.63 2.90
N PHE A 202 -13.00 1.67 4.21
CA PHE A 202 -13.80 2.70 4.86
C PHE A 202 -13.29 4.11 4.53
N LEU A 203 -11.97 4.32 4.56
CA LEU A 203 -11.37 5.63 4.28
C LEU A 203 -11.44 6.02 2.80
N VAL A 204 -11.38 5.05 1.89
CA VAL A 204 -11.60 5.27 0.45
C VAL A 204 -13.03 5.73 0.17
N GLU A 205 -14.01 5.13 0.84
CA GLU A 205 -15.44 5.43 0.70
C GLU A 205 -15.88 6.67 1.50
N LYS A 206 -15.06 7.13 2.43
CA LYS A 206 -15.36 8.27 3.30
C LYS A 206 -15.28 9.59 2.52
N LYS A 207 -16.43 10.24 2.40
CA LYS A 207 -16.61 11.55 1.73
C LYS A 207 -16.07 12.72 2.56
#